data_172a52ea1b6fc599c8c0602f74dfc5f0
#
_entry.id   172a52ea1b6fc599c8c0602f74dfc5f0
#
_cell.length_a   1.000
_cell.length_b   1.000
_cell.length_c   1.000
_cell.angle_alpha   90.00
_cell.angle_beta   90.00
_cell.angle_gamma   90.00
#
_symmetry.space_group_name_H-M   'P 1'
#
loop_
_entity.id
_entity.type
_entity.pdbx_description
1 polymer ?
#
loop_
_entity_poly.entity_id
_entity_poly.type
_entity_poly.pdbx_seq_one_letter_code
_entity_poly.pdbx_strand_id
1 'polypeptide(L)'
;MNEKVAIYLRVSTSNQDITNQLIPLQEYADKMSYQVVKVYSDDGISGAKSRMDRPSLDLMLRDATKGHFKKILCYDISRLGRNIQHLITILNDMQSIRCNIFFLTQGIDTSTVHGKMIFSMMGVLAEWERGIIQERINAGIKRARFQGKKLGRPSSINDSLVTAVKLLREKGLGIRKIATELKIGVSTTMRIIKQAEQLTL
;
A
#
# COMPACT_ATOMS: atom_id res chain seq x y z
N MET A 1 -32.39 0.13 -22.05
CA MET A 1 -31.10 0.83 -22.14
C MET A 1 -30.01 -0.17 -21.77
N ASN A 2 -28.99 -0.31 -22.59
CA ASN A 2 -27.88 -1.24 -22.32
C ASN A 2 -27.07 -0.74 -21.11
N GLU A 3 -26.69 -1.66 -20.20
CA GLU A 3 -25.86 -1.29 -19.06
C GLU A 3 -24.49 -0.81 -19.53
N LYS A 4 -24.06 0.39 -19.04
CA LYS A 4 -22.76 0.94 -19.36
C LYS A 4 -21.67 0.27 -18.54
N VAL A 5 -20.66 -0.27 -19.23
CA VAL A 5 -19.54 -0.98 -18.60
C VAL A 5 -18.20 -0.42 -19.07
N ALA A 6 -17.16 -0.60 -18.26
CA ALA A 6 -15.77 -0.37 -18.63
C ALA A 6 -15.02 -1.70 -18.68
N ILE A 7 -13.99 -1.79 -19.51
CA ILE A 7 -13.05 -2.92 -19.52
C ILE A 7 -11.74 -2.47 -18.91
N TYR A 8 -11.17 -3.29 -18.01
CA TYR A 8 -9.84 -3.07 -17.47
C TYR A 8 -8.89 -4.20 -17.82
N LEU A 9 -7.73 -3.83 -18.38
CA LEU A 9 -6.70 -4.73 -18.86
C LEU A 9 -5.38 -4.42 -18.16
N ARG A 10 -4.55 -5.44 -17.93
CA ARG A 10 -3.19 -5.28 -17.44
C ARG A 10 -2.28 -6.39 -17.93
N VAL A 11 -1.13 -6.02 -18.46
CA VAL A 11 -0.04 -6.95 -18.77
C VAL A 11 1.22 -6.56 -18.02
N SER A 12 1.98 -7.56 -17.57
CA SER A 12 3.20 -7.34 -16.76
C SER A 12 4.46 -7.14 -17.59
N THR A 13 4.43 -7.57 -18.85
CA THR A 13 5.54 -7.48 -19.80
C THR A 13 5.02 -6.97 -21.13
N SER A 14 5.83 -6.17 -21.81
CA SER A 14 5.51 -5.61 -23.15
C SER A 14 5.28 -6.66 -24.25
N ASN A 15 5.68 -7.91 -24.00
CA ASN A 15 5.49 -9.03 -24.95
C ASN A 15 4.19 -9.81 -24.71
N GLN A 16 3.39 -9.50 -23.69
CA GLN A 16 2.08 -10.12 -23.51
C GLN A 16 1.03 -9.32 -24.27
N ASP A 17 0.36 -10.00 -25.18
CA ASP A 17 -0.68 -9.40 -26.01
C ASP A 17 -1.94 -9.11 -25.17
N ILE A 18 -2.28 -7.84 -25.05
CA ILE A 18 -3.51 -7.35 -24.40
C ILE A 18 -4.74 -7.91 -25.11
N THR A 19 -4.63 -8.21 -26.40
CA THR A 19 -5.71 -8.73 -27.24
C THR A 19 -6.28 -10.03 -26.66
N ASN A 20 -5.44 -10.88 -26.06
CA ASN A 20 -5.86 -12.11 -25.38
C ASN A 20 -6.81 -11.90 -24.20
N GLN A 21 -6.81 -10.71 -23.60
CA GLN A 21 -7.76 -10.34 -22.54
C GLN A 21 -8.94 -9.55 -23.11
N LEU A 22 -8.68 -8.69 -24.10
CA LEU A 22 -9.70 -7.79 -24.65
C LEU A 22 -10.77 -8.56 -25.41
N ILE A 23 -10.39 -9.47 -26.32
CA ILE A 23 -11.34 -10.19 -27.17
C ILE A 23 -12.39 -10.94 -26.33
N PRO A 24 -12.03 -11.80 -25.35
CA PRO A 24 -13.02 -12.53 -24.58
C PRO A 24 -13.92 -11.61 -23.73
N LEU A 25 -13.39 -10.46 -23.27
CA LEU A 25 -14.19 -9.48 -22.52
C LEU A 25 -15.17 -8.71 -23.40
N GLN A 26 -14.77 -8.42 -24.65
CA GLN A 26 -15.66 -7.80 -25.63
C GLN A 26 -16.77 -8.75 -26.04
N GLU A 27 -16.45 -10.02 -26.37
CA GLU A 27 -17.42 -11.07 -26.68
C GLU A 27 -18.44 -11.25 -25.52
N TYR A 28 -17.95 -11.23 -24.27
CA TYR A 28 -18.81 -11.29 -23.11
C TYR A 28 -19.73 -10.06 -23.00
N ALA A 29 -19.19 -8.86 -23.24
CA ALA A 29 -19.99 -7.63 -23.22
C ALA A 29 -21.08 -7.66 -24.30
N ASP A 30 -20.76 -8.11 -25.50
CA ASP A 30 -21.71 -8.23 -26.63
C ASP A 30 -22.82 -9.25 -26.31
N LYS A 31 -22.43 -10.45 -25.79
CA LYS A 31 -23.37 -11.47 -25.35
C LYS A 31 -24.34 -10.98 -24.29
N MET A 32 -23.88 -10.14 -23.35
CA MET A 32 -24.70 -9.58 -22.28
C MET A 32 -25.42 -8.30 -22.70
N SER A 33 -25.26 -7.85 -23.94
CA SER A 33 -25.79 -6.58 -24.46
C SER A 33 -25.34 -5.38 -23.65
N TYR A 34 -24.11 -5.37 -23.17
CA TYR A 34 -23.51 -4.26 -22.46
C TYR A 34 -22.98 -3.21 -23.44
N GLN A 35 -23.02 -1.93 -23.04
CA GLN A 35 -22.37 -0.85 -23.76
C GLN A 35 -20.98 -0.59 -23.16
N VAL A 36 -19.92 -1.03 -23.85
CA VAL A 36 -18.55 -0.71 -23.44
C VAL A 36 -18.28 0.76 -23.73
N VAL A 37 -18.17 1.57 -22.67
CA VAL A 37 -17.95 3.02 -22.81
C VAL A 37 -16.47 3.37 -22.90
N LYS A 38 -15.59 2.56 -22.28
CA LYS A 38 -14.14 2.80 -22.30
C LYS A 38 -13.36 1.55 -21.93
N VAL A 39 -12.19 1.41 -22.55
CA VAL A 39 -11.17 0.41 -22.22
C VAL A 39 -10.01 1.13 -21.55
N TYR A 40 -9.59 0.62 -20.38
CA TYR A 40 -8.44 1.10 -19.62
C TYR A 40 -7.35 0.02 -19.65
N SER A 41 -6.12 0.41 -19.97
CA SER A 41 -5.01 -0.54 -20.07
C SER A 41 -3.76 -0.01 -19.38
N ASP A 42 -3.17 -0.84 -18.53
CA ASP A 42 -1.88 -0.61 -17.90
C ASP A 42 -0.86 -1.63 -18.45
N ASP A 43 0.01 -1.18 -19.38
CA ASP A 43 0.94 -2.01 -20.11
C ASP A 43 2.33 -1.99 -19.50
N GLY A 44 3.01 -3.14 -19.45
CA GLY A 44 4.36 -3.26 -18.90
C GLY A 44 4.43 -2.98 -17.41
N ILE A 45 3.29 -2.97 -16.71
CA ILE A 45 3.20 -2.64 -15.30
C ILE A 45 2.98 -3.89 -14.48
N SER A 46 4.00 -4.27 -13.67
CA SER A 46 3.88 -5.37 -12.72
C SER A 46 2.71 -5.14 -11.75
N GLY A 47 1.94 -6.19 -11.47
CA GLY A 47 0.89 -6.15 -10.45
C GLY A 47 1.39 -5.79 -9.05
N ALA A 48 2.72 -5.82 -8.82
CA ALA A 48 3.34 -5.40 -7.57
C ALA A 48 3.43 -3.87 -7.38
N LYS A 49 3.22 -3.07 -8.42
CA LYS A 49 3.26 -1.60 -8.34
C LYS A 49 2.01 -1.04 -7.66
N SER A 50 2.16 0.11 -7.01
CA SER A 50 1.07 0.80 -6.30
C SER A 50 0.03 1.37 -7.27
N ARG A 51 -1.08 1.89 -6.74
CA ARG A 51 -2.09 2.61 -7.53
C ARG A 51 -1.47 3.81 -8.28
N MET A 52 -0.50 4.51 -7.68
CA MET A 52 0.21 5.63 -8.29
C MET A 52 1.00 5.24 -9.54
N ASP A 53 1.42 3.99 -9.62
CA ASP A 53 2.18 3.44 -10.75
C ASP A 53 1.28 2.82 -11.83
N ARG A 54 -0.05 2.90 -11.66
CA ARG A 54 -1.07 2.33 -12.56
C ARG A 54 -2.06 3.44 -12.97
N PRO A 55 -1.66 4.30 -13.89
CA PRO A 55 -2.42 5.49 -14.25
C PRO A 55 -3.80 5.17 -14.84
N SER A 56 -3.92 4.07 -15.60
CA SER A 56 -5.20 3.67 -16.19
C SER A 56 -6.15 3.11 -15.14
N LEU A 57 -5.65 2.37 -14.13
CA LEU A 57 -6.45 1.96 -12.98
C LEU A 57 -6.97 3.17 -12.21
N ASP A 58 -6.09 4.14 -11.91
CA ASP A 58 -6.49 5.33 -11.17
C ASP A 58 -7.54 6.15 -11.93
N LEU A 59 -7.36 6.32 -13.24
CA LEU A 59 -8.32 6.99 -14.11
C LEU A 59 -9.67 6.24 -14.13
N MET A 60 -9.65 4.91 -14.25
CA MET A 60 -10.86 4.09 -14.22
C MET A 60 -11.64 4.26 -12.91
N LEU A 61 -10.94 4.24 -11.77
CA LEU A 61 -11.57 4.42 -10.46
C LEU A 61 -12.19 5.82 -10.31
N ARG A 62 -11.53 6.85 -10.82
CA ARG A 62 -12.08 8.23 -10.87
C ARG A 62 -13.31 8.33 -11.77
N ASP A 63 -13.27 7.71 -12.94
CA ASP A 63 -14.39 7.73 -13.89
C ASP A 63 -15.59 6.92 -13.35
N ALA A 64 -15.36 5.82 -12.62
CA ALA A 64 -16.37 5.08 -11.87
C ALA A 64 -17.03 5.94 -10.79
N THR A 65 -16.22 6.70 -10.03
CA THR A 65 -16.75 7.63 -9.00
C THR A 65 -17.64 8.72 -9.60
N LYS A 66 -17.35 9.15 -10.82
CA LYS A 66 -18.22 10.11 -11.58
C LYS A 66 -19.47 9.46 -12.17
N GLY A 67 -19.62 8.12 -12.06
CA GLY A 67 -20.78 7.39 -12.55
C GLY A 67 -20.83 7.20 -14.07
N HIS A 68 -19.69 7.28 -14.77
CA HIS A 68 -19.64 7.10 -16.22
C HIS A 68 -20.06 5.68 -16.64
N PHE A 69 -19.89 4.71 -15.77
CA PHE A 69 -20.32 3.30 -15.90
C PHE A 69 -20.65 2.73 -14.52
N LYS A 70 -21.36 1.60 -14.49
CA LYS A 70 -21.77 0.93 -13.25
C LYS A 70 -21.17 -0.48 -13.07
N LYS A 71 -20.44 -0.95 -14.06
CA LYS A 71 -19.78 -2.25 -14.02
C LYS A 71 -18.43 -2.19 -14.70
N ILE A 72 -17.46 -2.90 -14.13
CA ILE A 72 -16.11 -3.10 -14.68
C ILE A 72 -15.98 -4.57 -15.06
N LEU A 73 -15.52 -4.84 -16.27
CA LEU A 73 -15.18 -6.17 -16.74
C LEU A 73 -13.66 -6.35 -16.64
N CYS A 74 -13.21 -7.38 -15.95
CA CYS A 74 -11.82 -7.78 -15.79
C CYS A 74 -11.62 -9.20 -16.27
N TYR A 75 -10.47 -9.51 -16.87
CA TYR A 75 -10.16 -10.86 -17.33
C TYR A 75 -10.02 -11.83 -16.15
N ASP A 76 -9.20 -11.46 -15.16
CA ASP A 76 -9.03 -12.22 -13.91
C ASP A 76 -8.74 -11.30 -12.71
N ILE A 77 -8.86 -11.85 -11.52
CA ILE A 77 -8.66 -11.14 -10.25
C ILE A 77 -7.27 -10.53 -10.15
N SER A 78 -6.23 -11.22 -10.66
CA SER A 78 -4.84 -10.76 -10.57
C SER A 78 -4.57 -9.50 -11.41
N ARG A 79 -5.43 -9.20 -12.37
CA ARG A 79 -5.32 -7.95 -13.17
C ARG A 79 -5.67 -6.74 -12.34
N LEU A 80 -6.69 -6.85 -11.49
CA LEU A 80 -7.16 -5.74 -10.68
C LEU A 80 -6.32 -5.54 -9.40
N GLY A 81 -6.12 -6.61 -8.60
CA GLY A 81 -5.40 -6.58 -7.33
C GLY A 81 -4.06 -7.32 -7.39
N ARG A 82 -3.01 -6.75 -6.80
CA ARG A 82 -1.69 -7.40 -6.67
C ARG A 82 -1.62 -8.39 -5.51
N ASN A 83 -2.41 -8.15 -4.50
CA ASN A 83 -2.61 -9.00 -3.34
C ASN A 83 -4.06 -8.89 -2.89
N ILE A 84 -4.48 -9.78 -2.03
CA ILE A 84 -5.85 -9.86 -1.56
C ILE A 84 -6.30 -8.58 -0.86
N GLN A 85 -5.44 -7.93 -0.08
CA GLN A 85 -5.77 -6.69 0.64
C GLN A 85 -6.05 -5.53 -0.31
N HIS A 86 -5.20 -5.35 -1.33
CA HIS A 86 -5.41 -4.31 -2.33
C HIS A 86 -6.67 -4.56 -3.15
N LEU A 87 -6.94 -5.82 -3.49
CA LEU A 87 -8.17 -6.21 -4.17
C LEU A 87 -9.40 -5.86 -3.32
N ILE A 88 -9.43 -6.23 -2.05
CA ILE A 88 -10.53 -5.93 -1.13
C ILE A 88 -10.73 -4.41 -0.99
N THR A 89 -9.67 -3.63 -0.92
CA THR A 89 -9.77 -2.16 -0.89
C THR A 89 -10.50 -1.63 -2.14
N ILE A 90 -10.08 -2.05 -3.34
CA ILE A 90 -10.73 -1.63 -4.59
C ILE A 90 -12.19 -2.06 -4.62
N LEU A 91 -12.50 -3.28 -4.18
CA LEU A 91 -13.86 -3.80 -4.16
C LEU A 91 -14.78 -3.01 -3.20
N ASN A 92 -14.29 -2.67 -2.02
CA ASN A 92 -15.01 -1.84 -1.06
C ASN A 92 -15.25 -0.43 -1.62
N ASP A 93 -14.22 0.18 -2.25
CA ASP A 93 -14.35 1.49 -2.91
C ASP A 93 -15.43 1.43 -4.00
N MET A 94 -15.41 0.39 -4.85
CA MET A 94 -16.40 0.22 -5.92
C MET A 94 -17.81 -0.06 -5.38
N GLN A 95 -17.92 -0.86 -4.33
CA GLN A 95 -19.21 -1.12 -3.69
C GLN A 95 -19.82 0.15 -3.09
N SER A 96 -19.01 1.03 -2.50
CA SER A 96 -19.48 2.29 -1.90
C SER A 96 -20.13 3.22 -2.93
N ILE A 97 -19.66 3.20 -4.18
CA ILE A 97 -20.20 3.97 -5.31
C ILE A 97 -21.17 3.17 -6.18
N ARG A 98 -21.57 1.97 -5.74
CA ARG A 98 -22.48 1.05 -6.47
C ARG A 98 -21.97 0.70 -7.87
N CYS A 99 -20.67 0.57 -8.04
CA CYS A 99 -20.02 0.06 -9.25
C CYS A 99 -19.61 -1.40 -9.03
N ASN A 100 -20.17 -2.31 -9.82
CA ASN A 100 -19.88 -3.75 -9.70
C ASN A 100 -18.66 -4.15 -10.53
N ILE A 101 -18.08 -5.31 -10.22
CA ILE A 101 -16.96 -5.86 -10.97
C ILE A 101 -17.29 -7.31 -11.36
N PHE A 102 -16.98 -7.65 -12.61
CA PHE A 102 -17.07 -8.99 -13.12
C PHE A 102 -15.69 -9.52 -13.52
N PHE A 103 -15.34 -10.70 -13.06
CA PHE A 103 -14.10 -11.41 -13.39
C PHE A 103 -14.41 -12.60 -14.28
N LEU A 104 -13.99 -12.51 -15.55
CA LEU A 104 -14.39 -13.46 -16.59
C LEU A 104 -13.90 -14.88 -16.29
N THR A 105 -12.61 -15.04 -15.98
CA THR A 105 -11.98 -16.36 -15.78
C THR A 105 -12.56 -17.11 -14.58
N GLN A 106 -12.91 -16.38 -13.50
CA GLN A 106 -13.48 -16.96 -12.29
C GLN A 106 -15.02 -17.04 -12.33
N GLY A 107 -15.67 -16.37 -13.28
CA GLY A 107 -17.12 -16.28 -13.35
C GLY A 107 -17.74 -15.54 -12.16
N ILE A 108 -16.99 -14.64 -11.50
CA ILE A 108 -17.43 -13.96 -10.28
C ILE A 108 -17.97 -12.58 -10.62
N ASP A 109 -19.24 -12.31 -10.27
CA ASP A 109 -19.88 -11.00 -10.40
C ASP A 109 -20.25 -10.45 -9.02
N THR A 110 -19.68 -9.30 -8.67
CA THR A 110 -19.94 -8.64 -7.37
C THR A 110 -21.38 -8.09 -7.24
N SER A 111 -22.14 -8.05 -8.31
CA SER A 111 -23.57 -7.69 -8.25
C SER A 111 -24.43 -8.82 -7.65
N THR A 112 -23.96 -10.06 -7.72
CA THR A 112 -24.68 -11.24 -7.23
C THR A 112 -24.41 -11.50 -5.74
N VAL A 113 -25.37 -12.18 -5.08
CA VAL A 113 -25.20 -12.63 -3.68
C VAL A 113 -23.98 -13.53 -3.54
N HIS A 114 -23.80 -14.47 -4.49
CA HIS A 114 -22.67 -15.39 -4.50
C HIS A 114 -21.32 -14.66 -4.61
N GLY A 115 -21.21 -13.72 -5.55
CA GLY A 115 -19.99 -12.91 -5.71
C GLY A 115 -19.68 -12.10 -4.44
N LYS A 116 -20.68 -11.45 -3.84
CA LYS A 116 -20.51 -10.73 -2.57
C LYS A 116 -20.02 -11.64 -1.45
N MET A 117 -20.58 -12.85 -1.34
CA MET A 117 -20.17 -13.84 -0.33
C MET A 117 -18.69 -14.23 -0.51
N ILE A 118 -18.26 -14.54 -1.75
CA ILE A 118 -16.86 -14.88 -2.04
C ILE A 118 -15.94 -13.74 -1.59
N PHE A 119 -16.24 -12.50 -1.93
CA PHE A 119 -15.41 -11.36 -1.53
C PHE A 119 -15.41 -11.08 -0.03
N SER A 120 -16.54 -11.32 0.66
CA SER A 120 -16.57 -11.25 2.12
C SER A 120 -15.65 -12.30 2.75
N MET A 121 -15.65 -13.52 2.24
CA MET A 121 -14.73 -14.58 2.69
C MET A 121 -13.25 -14.21 2.41
N MET A 122 -12.96 -13.68 1.23
CA MET A 122 -11.60 -13.19 0.91
C MET A 122 -11.15 -12.06 1.85
N GLY A 123 -12.07 -11.18 2.25
CA GLY A 123 -11.82 -10.13 3.23
C GLY A 123 -11.40 -10.70 4.59
N VAL A 124 -12.14 -11.69 5.10
CA VAL A 124 -11.80 -12.38 6.36
C VAL A 124 -10.43 -13.06 6.28
N LEU A 125 -10.14 -13.74 5.16
CA LEU A 125 -8.83 -14.37 4.94
C LEU A 125 -7.69 -13.34 4.92
N ALA A 126 -7.91 -12.17 4.30
CA ALA A 126 -6.93 -11.09 4.26
C ALA A 126 -6.63 -10.51 5.66
N GLU A 127 -7.65 -10.37 6.50
CA GLU A 127 -7.48 -9.93 7.89
C GLU A 127 -6.75 -10.98 8.73
N TRP A 128 -7.10 -12.24 8.58
CA TRP A 128 -6.42 -13.34 9.26
C TRP A 128 -4.94 -13.43 8.88
N GLU A 129 -4.60 -13.34 7.59
CA GLU A 129 -3.21 -13.29 7.11
C GLU A 129 -2.43 -12.13 7.75
N ARG A 130 -3.04 -10.92 7.82
CA ARG A 130 -2.45 -9.76 8.48
C ARG A 130 -2.20 -10.02 9.97
N GLY A 131 -3.14 -10.67 10.65
CA GLY A 131 -3.00 -11.06 12.05
C GLY A 131 -1.78 -11.95 12.27
N ILE A 132 -1.62 -13.01 11.46
CA ILE A 132 -0.45 -13.91 11.53
C ILE A 132 0.86 -13.16 11.30
N ILE A 133 0.90 -12.26 10.32
CA ILE A 133 2.10 -11.46 10.04
C ILE A 133 2.44 -10.59 11.26
N GLN A 134 1.45 -9.93 11.86
CA GLN A 134 1.64 -9.09 13.03
C GLN A 134 2.12 -9.88 14.25
N GLU A 135 1.58 -11.07 14.46
CA GLU A 135 2.05 -11.98 15.53
C GLU A 135 3.51 -12.38 15.33
N ARG A 136 3.92 -12.73 14.11
CA ARG A 136 5.32 -13.06 13.78
C ARG A 136 6.25 -11.87 14.03
N ILE A 137 5.83 -10.65 13.64
CA ILE A 137 6.60 -9.42 13.91
C ILE A 137 6.75 -9.20 15.40
N ASN A 138 5.66 -9.30 16.17
CA ASN A 138 5.67 -9.12 17.61
C ASN A 138 6.56 -10.17 18.31
N ALA A 139 6.50 -11.43 17.89
CA ALA A 139 7.38 -12.49 18.37
C ALA A 139 8.86 -12.21 18.05
N GLY A 140 9.14 -11.69 16.84
CA GLY A 140 10.49 -11.28 16.44
C GLY A 140 11.02 -10.11 17.29
N ILE A 141 10.18 -9.12 17.56
CA ILE A 141 10.52 -7.99 18.45
C ILE A 141 10.79 -8.44 19.88
N LYS A 142 9.94 -9.33 20.43
CA LYS A 142 10.15 -9.91 21.77
C LYS A 142 11.48 -10.65 21.86
N ARG A 143 11.79 -11.49 20.84
CA ARG A 143 13.07 -12.22 20.77
C ARG A 143 14.26 -11.27 20.69
N ALA A 144 14.19 -10.22 19.86
CA ALA A 144 15.28 -9.27 19.73
C ALA A 144 15.53 -8.51 21.06
N ARG A 145 14.46 -8.12 21.78
CA ARG A 145 14.56 -7.51 23.12
C ARG A 145 15.19 -8.46 24.13
N PHE A 146 14.78 -9.73 24.13
CA PHE A 146 15.37 -10.75 25.02
C PHE A 146 16.87 -10.97 24.75
N GLN A 147 17.28 -10.85 23.48
CA GLN A 147 18.70 -10.90 23.07
C GLN A 147 19.46 -9.59 23.35
N GLY A 148 18.86 -8.61 24.03
CA GLY A 148 19.50 -7.32 24.33
C GLY A 148 19.68 -6.39 23.12
N LYS A 149 19.08 -6.71 21.96
CA LYS A 149 19.20 -5.85 20.78
C LYS A 149 18.43 -4.56 20.98
N LYS A 150 19.08 -3.42 20.79
CA LYS A 150 18.43 -2.12 20.78
C LYS A 150 17.58 -2.00 19.50
N LEU A 151 16.29 -1.83 19.68
CA LEU A 151 15.32 -1.62 18.60
C LEU A 151 15.05 -0.13 18.42
N GLY A 152 14.75 0.27 17.19
CA GLY A 152 14.44 1.65 16.82
C GLY A 152 15.57 2.30 16.00
N ARG A 153 15.46 3.61 15.82
CA ARG A 153 16.45 4.38 15.10
C ARG A 153 17.79 4.35 15.85
N PRO A 154 18.91 4.06 15.20
CA PRO A 154 20.24 4.13 15.82
C PRO A 154 20.45 5.50 16.47
N SER A 155 21.08 5.50 17.65
CA SER A 155 21.43 6.75 18.31
C SER A 155 22.45 7.52 17.46
N SER A 156 22.18 8.79 17.21
CA SER A 156 23.16 9.71 16.60
C SER A 156 24.21 10.18 17.62
N ILE A 157 24.07 9.78 18.89
CA ILE A 157 25.04 10.12 19.94
C ILE A 157 26.09 9.03 19.97
N ASN A 158 27.31 9.39 19.60
CA ASN A 158 28.51 8.57 19.71
C ASN A 158 29.46 9.15 20.78
N ASP A 159 30.45 8.40 21.17
CA ASP A 159 31.38 8.80 22.25
C ASP A 159 32.15 10.08 21.89
N SER A 160 32.51 10.26 20.62
CA SER A 160 33.18 11.49 20.17
C SER A 160 32.31 12.74 20.35
N LEU A 161 30.99 12.63 20.08
CA LEU A 161 30.05 13.71 20.28
C LEU A 161 29.86 14.02 21.77
N VAL A 162 29.79 12.97 22.61
CA VAL A 162 29.71 13.13 24.06
C VAL A 162 30.93 13.86 24.61
N THR A 163 32.12 13.48 24.16
CA THR A 163 33.40 14.12 24.56
C THR A 163 33.45 15.59 24.10
N ALA A 164 33.02 15.87 22.87
CA ALA A 164 32.99 17.25 22.35
C ALA A 164 32.02 18.14 23.16
N VAL A 165 30.83 17.65 23.50
CA VAL A 165 29.87 18.39 24.32
C VAL A 165 30.43 18.67 25.71
N LYS A 166 31.10 17.69 26.36
CA LYS A 166 31.72 17.87 27.67
C LYS A 166 32.79 18.94 27.63
N LEU A 167 33.70 18.86 26.67
CA LEU A 167 34.79 19.83 26.50
C LEU A 167 34.30 21.28 26.32
N LEU A 168 33.27 21.45 25.48
CA LEU A 168 32.69 22.77 25.26
C LEU A 168 31.94 23.27 26.48
N ARG A 169 31.34 22.37 27.25
CA ARG A 169 30.68 22.71 28.53
C ARG A 169 31.66 23.16 29.60
N GLU A 170 32.81 22.48 29.73
CA GLU A 170 33.94 22.86 30.65
C GLU A 170 34.54 24.22 30.28
N LYS A 171 34.52 24.58 29.00
CA LYS A 171 34.90 25.93 28.54
C LYS A 171 33.86 27.00 28.83
N GLY A 172 32.78 26.69 29.58
CA GLY A 172 31.75 27.63 29.95
C GLY A 172 30.68 27.95 28.90
N LEU A 173 30.65 27.21 27.77
CA LEU A 173 29.65 27.47 26.72
C LEU A 173 28.24 27.07 27.19
N GLY A 174 27.27 27.92 26.85
CA GLY A 174 25.84 27.61 27.08
C GLY A 174 25.30 26.57 26.09
N ILE A 175 24.27 25.83 26.51
CA ILE A 175 23.66 24.70 25.75
C ILE A 175 23.35 25.07 24.31
N ARG A 176 22.76 26.26 24.06
CA ARG A 176 22.40 26.68 22.68
C ARG A 176 23.64 26.92 21.81
N LYS A 177 24.71 27.50 22.37
CA LYS A 177 25.96 27.70 21.64
C LYS A 177 26.62 26.37 21.26
N ILE A 178 26.67 25.42 22.21
CA ILE A 178 27.17 24.06 21.98
C ILE A 178 26.37 23.36 20.87
N ALA A 179 25.03 23.45 20.92
CA ALA A 179 24.16 22.88 19.91
C ALA A 179 24.45 23.42 18.50
N THR A 180 24.64 24.74 18.39
CA THR A 180 24.95 25.41 17.10
C THR A 180 26.35 25.00 16.58
N GLU A 181 27.36 25.00 17.45
CA GLU A 181 28.75 24.69 17.09
C GLU A 181 28.93 23.25 16.61
N LEU A 182 28.25 22.30 17.27
CA LEU A 182 28.28 20.88 16.91
C LEU A 182 27.20 20.48 15.89
N LYS A 183 26.39 21.44 15.41
CA LYS A 183 25.28 21.21 14.45
C LYS A 183 24.32 20.11 14.89
N ILE A 184 23.99 20.06 16.17
CA ILE A 184 23.04 19.09 16.77
C ILE A 184 21.85 19.81 17.39
N GLY A 185 20.77 19.08 17.65
CA GLY A 185 19.59 19.63 18.30
C GLY A 185 19.88 20.01 19.77
N VAL A 186 19.29 21.11 20.25
CA VAL A 186 19.38 21.56 21.64
C VAL A 186 18.94 20.46 22.63
N SER A 187 17.87 19.70 22.29
CA SER A 187 17.41 18.57 23.07
C SER A 187 18.45 17.43 23.18
N THR A 188 19.20 17.18 22.11
CA THR A 188 20.29 16.20 22.10
C THR A 188 21.44 16.67 23.01
N THR A 189 21.82 17.95 22.92
CA THR A 189 22.85 18.54 23.78
C THR A 189 22.45 18.44 25.26
N MET A 190 21.21 18.80 25.60
CA MET A 190 20.71 18.68 26.98
C MET A 190 20.75 17.24 27.48
N ARG A 191 20.37 16.27 26.64
CA ARG A 191 20.38 14.84 27.01
C ARG A 191 21.80 14.33 27.29
N ILE A 192 22.77 14.75 26.49
CA ILE A 192 24.20 14.38 26.68
C ILE A 192 24.72 14.97 28.02
N ILE A 193 24.45 16.26 28.29
CA ILE A 193 24.89 16.91 29.52
C ILE A 193 24.27 16.23 30.74
N LYS A 194 22.97 15.97 30.70
CA LYS A 194 22.26 15.32 31.83
C LYS A 194 22.77 13.88 32.09
N GLN A 195 23.09 13.13 31.05
CA GLN A 195 23.71 11.81 31.19
C GLN A 195 25.13 11.89 31.76
N ALA A 196 25.90 12.93 31.41
CA ALA A 196 27.23 13.14 31.93
C ALA A 196 27.24 13.50 33.41
N GLU A 197 26.29 14.32 33.85
CA GLU A 197 26.11 14.71 35.26
C GLU A 197 25.68 13.54 36.15
N GLN A 198 24.87 12.60 35.62
CA GLN A 198 24.43 11.41 36.34
C GLN A 198 25.53 10.35 36.53
N LEU A 199 26.59 10.38 35.74
CA LEU A 199 27.74 9.47 35.84
C LEU A 199 28.84 9.99 36.76
N THR A 200 28.68 11.20 37.26
CA THR A 200 29.68 11.87 38.15
C THR A 200 29.24 11.91 39.62
N LEU A 201 28.07 11.40 39.92
CA LEU A 201 27.50 11.13 41.25
C LEU A 201 27.59 9.62 41.58
#